data_c99982b632dc26d600b1309f9bc5058a
#
_entry.id   c99982b632dc26d600b1309f9bc5058a
#
_cell.length_a   1.000
_cell.length_b   1.000
_cell.length_c   1.000
_cell.angle_alpha   90.00
_cell.angle_beta   90.00
_cell.angle_gamma   90.00
#
_symmetry.space_group_name_H-M   'P 1'
#
loop_
_entity.id
_entity.type
_entity.pdbx_description
1 polymer ?
#
loop_
_entity_poly.entity_id
_entity_poly.type
_entity_poly.pdbx_seq_one_letter_code
_entity_poly.pdbx_strand_id
1 'polypeptide(L)'
;MYVVDAIRKEPYRDPANGNYIWRPPYPKSKPRERPVRPSSRGDFDHPRPGSRLFSAATAYASVRCVLDIWEFYLGRRLSLVGKSGQRKFEIIPRVTALGDNAWSGEWYIELGFADRNPRKPYCENLDVIAHEVGHIILKHVIGPTPKGRLEFERKSHDEAGADLVSLVSILHFDRVVDAVLERTRGKLFSVNILSQIGEYRMGWSGRRAARLLFQNKTMRSVAHARRAGDKYVYARPLLGAAFDILVEIYEARLVGRGLIPKELANRSTHATARGHPAIRREFAAQFKANPDGFADALREATADFARLLATAWRMARRTGVTFSRVASNIAAADARLNRGRYGETIHRAFARRGITVRVGRS
;
A
#
# COMPACT_ATOMS: atom_id res chain seq x y z
N MET A 1 -18.60 7.14 -7.57
CA MET A 1 -18.24 5.71 -7.65
C MET A 1 -19.53 4.89 -7.68
N TYR A 2 -19.51 3.72 -8.31
CA TYR A 2 -20.59 2.75 -8.29
C TYR A 2 -20.03 1.34 -8.45
N VAL A 3 -20.81 0.34 -8.02
CA VAL A 3 -20.41 -1.07 -8.12
C VAL A 3 -21.15 -1.73 -9.28
N VAL A 4 -20.42 -2.49 -10.08
CA VAL A 4 -20.97 -3.29 -11.18
C VAL A 4 -20.67 -4.76 -10.91
N ASP A 5 -21.70 -5.57 -10.75
CA ASP A 5 -21.53 -7.02 -10.65
C ASP A 5 -21.47 -7.65 -12.03
N ALA A 6 -20.31 -8.02 -12.45
CA ALA A 6 -20.00 -8.50 -13.78
C ALA A 6 -19.67 -10.01 -13.83
N ILE A 7 -20.34 -10.84 -13.05
CA ILE A 7 -20.05 -12.30 -12.95
C ILE A 7 -20.03 -13.01 -14.32
N ARG A 8 -20.85 -12.59 -15.25
CA ARG A 8 -20.88 -13.15 -16.62
C ARG A 8 -20.40 -12.12 -17.62
N LYS A 9 -19.33 -11.47 -17.30
CA LYS A 9 -18.66 -10.53 -18.13
C LYS A 9 -18.01 -11.24 -19.31
N GLU A 10 -18.41 -10.88 -20.51
CA GLU A 10 -17.73 -11.28 -21.73
C GLU A 10 -16.88 -10.10 -22.21
N PRO A 11 -15.63 -10.33 -22.55
CA PRO A 11 -14.83 -9.32 -23.21
C PRO A 11 -15.44 -9.03 -24.58
N TYR A 12 -15.26 -7.83 -25.09
CA TYR A 12 -15.59 -7.59 -26.51
C TYR A 12 -14.34 -7.82 -27.37
N ARG A 13 -14.56 -8.25 -28.60
CA ARG A 13 -13.49 -8.35 -29.59
C ARG A 13 -13.14 -6.97 -30.11
N ASP A 14 -11.86 -6.64 -30.11
CA ASP A 14 -11.34 -5.49 -30.83
C ASP A 14 -11.50 -5.73 -32.34
N PRO A 15 -12.29 -4.92 -33.04
CA PRO A 15 -12.50 -5.11 -34.48
C PRO A 15 -11.22 -4.91 -35.31
N ALA A 16 -10.22 -4.18 -34.79
CA ALA A 16 -8.97 -3.91 -35.48
C ALA A 16 -8.01 -5.10 -35.52
N ASN A 17 -8.03 -5.97 -34.53
CA ASN A 17 -7.04 -7.06 -34.42
C ASN A 17 -7.62 -8.40 -33.91
N GLY A 18 -8.91 -8.47 -33.67
CA GLY A 18 -9.60 -9.66 -33.19
C GLY A 18 -9.30 -10.08 -31.74
N ASN A 19 -8.47 -9.33 -31.04
CA ASN A 19 -8.11 -9.62 -29.66
C ASN A 19 -9.24 -9.31 -28.70
N TYR A 20 -9.31 -10.04 -27.60
CA TYR A 20 -10.27 -9.75 -26.55
C TYR A 20 -9.82 -8.55 -25.71
N ILE A 21 -10.70 -7.58 -25.54
CA ILE A 21 -10.50 -6.43 -24.66
C ILE A 21 -11.23 -6.68 -23.33
N TRP A 22 -10.45 -6.82 -22.29
CA TRP A 22 -10.89 -7.06 -20.92
C TRP A 22 -10.86 -5.77 -20.10
N ARG A 23 -11.46 -4.70 -20.60
CA ARG A 23 -11.48 -3.40 -19.92
C ARG A 23 -12.90 -2.88 -19.76
N PRO A 24 -13.27 -2.32 -18.59
CA PRO A 24 -14.54 -1.61 -18.43
C PRO A 24 -14.64 -0.37 -19.35
N PRO A 25 -15.83 0.11 -19.67
CA PRO A 25 -17.10 -0.57 -19.43
C PRO A 25 -17.26 -1.75 -20.39
N TYR A 26 -17.91 -2.82 -19.91
CA TYR A 26 -18.19 -3.97 -20.77
C TYR A 26 -19.56 -3.79 -21.41
N PRO A 27 -19.68 -3.78 -22.75
CA PRO A 27 -20.92 -3.45 -23.45
C PRO A 27 -22.13 -4.29 -23.05
N LYS A 28 -21.88 -5.52 -22.61
CA LYS A 28 -22.94 -6.46 -22.18
C LYS A 28 -23.02 -6.64 -20.67
N SER A 29 -22.25 -5.90 -19.87
CA SER A 29 -22.31 -5.97 -18.42
C SER A 29 -23.54 -5.28 -17.90
N LYS A 30 -24.51 -6.03 -17.44
CA LYS A 30 -25.66 -5.50 -16.73
C LYS A 30 -25.43 -5.69 -15.23
N PRO A 31 -25.61 -4.64 -14.40
CA PRO A 31 -25.67 -4.80 -12.97
C PRO A 31 -26.75 -5.82 -12.64
N ARG A 32 -26.39 -6.89 -11.92
CA ARG A 32 -27.32 -7.97 -11.57
C ARG A 32 -27.83 -7.87 -10.15
N GLU A 33 -27.11 -7.11 -9.32
CA GLU A 33 -27.50 -6.91 -7.93
C GLU A 33 -28.07 -5.52 -7.75
N ARG A 34 -29.14 -5.46 -6.95
CA ARG A 34 -29.70 -4.18 -6.52
C ARG A 34 -28.71 -3.47 -5.60
N PRO A 35 -28.67 -2.14 -5.61
CA PRO A 35 -27.85 -1.39 -4.64
C PRO A 35 -28.19 -1.82 -3.22
N VAL A 36 -27.15 -2.00 -2.39
CA VAL A 36 -27.32 -2.23 -0.97
C VAL A 36 -27.93 -0.96 -0.36
N ARG A 37 -29.05 -1.11 0.33
CA ARG A 37 -29.69 0.00 1.08
C ARG A 37 -29.18 0.00 2.51
N PRO A 38 -29.04 1.15 3.15
CA PRO A 38 -28.70 1.20 4.57
C PRO A 38 -29.81 0.54 5.41
N SER A 39 -29.43 0.04 6.58
CA SER A 39 -30.37 -0.38 7.62
C SER A 39 -31.17 0.81 8.14
N SER A 40 -32.14 0.57 9.02
CA SER A 40 -32.89 1.64 9.71
C SER A 40 -31.99 2.56 10.55
N ARG A 41 -30.79 2.11 10.92
CA ARG A 41 -29.76 2.88 11.63
C ARG A 41 -28.78 3.61 10.71
N GLY A 42 -28.92 3.46 9.39
CA GLY A 42 -27.98 4.01 8.42
C GLY A 42 -26.77 3.16 8.10
N ASP A 43 -26.64 1.97 8.70
CA ASP A 43 -25.50 1.06 8.56
C ASP A 43 -25.64 0.14 7.34
N PHE A 44 -24.50 -0.41 6.89
CA PHE A 44 -24.40 -1.40 5.81
C PHE A 44 -23.83 -2.74 6.31
N ASP A 45 -24.00 -3.06 7.58
CA ASP A 45 -23.51 -4.26 8.25
C ASP A 45 -24.41 -5.49 8.13
N HIS A 46 -25.66 -5.30 7.62
CA HIS A 46 -26.65 -6.35 7.47
C HIS A 46 -26.45 -7.31 6.28
N PRO A 47 -25.70 -7.02 5.19
CA PRO A 47 -25.45 -8.00 4.16
C PRO A 47 -24.69 -9.21 4.70
N ARG A 48 -25.21 -10.39 4.44
CA ARG A 48 -24.61 -11.64 4.93
C ARG A 48 -23.20 -11.84 4.33
N PRO A 49 -22.16 -12.11 5.15
CA PRO A 49 -20.82 -12.44 4.68
C PRO A 49 -20.83 -13.54 3.60
N GLY A 50 -20.02 -13.37 2.55
CA GLY A 50 -19.96 -14.28 1.41
C GLY A 50 -21.08 -14.09 0.38
N SER A 51 -22.11 -13.25 0.65
CA SER A 51 -23.11 -12.89 -0.35
C SER A 51 -22.56 -11.87 -1.36
N ARG A 52 -23.22 -11.77 -2.52
CA ARG A 52 -22.86 -10.79 -3.55
C ARG A 52 -23.08 -9.37 -3.07
N LEU A 53 -24.15 -9.13 -2.28
CA LEU A 53 -24.41 -7.83 -1.67
C LEU A 53 -23.32 -7.45 -0.68
N PHE A 54 -22.85 -8.40 0.14
CA PHE A 54 -21.73 -8.19 1.05
C PHE A 54 -20.45 -7.83 0.28
N SER A 55 -20.10 -8.59 -0.76
CA SER A 55 -18.94 -8.32 -1.60
C SER A 55 -19.02 -6.93 -2.26
N ALA A 56 -20.21 -6.53 -2.72
CA ALA A 56 -20.43 -5.22 -3.33
C ALA A 56 -20.29 -4.07 -2.31
N ALA A 57 -20.90 -4.20 -1.13
CA ALA A 57 -20.82 -3.22 -0.05
C ALA A 57 -19.39 -3.09 0.46
N THR A 58 -18.72 -4.21 0.73
CA THR A 58 -17.33 -4.25 1.22
C THR A 58 -16.38 -3.62 0.21
N ALA A 59 -16.49 -3.98 -1.08
CA ALA A 59 -15.64 -3.39 -2.11
C ALA A 59 -15.81 -1.86 -2.19
N TYR A 60 -17.06 -1.37 -2.17
CA TYR A 60 -17.32 0.07 -2.20
C TYR A 60 -16.76 0.77 -0.97
N ALA A 61 -17.06 0.25 0.22
CA ALA A 61 -16.62 0.81 1.49
C ALA A 61 -15.10 0.83 1.60
N SER A 62 -14.43 -0.26 1.23
CA SER A 62 -12.97 -0.35 1.26
C SER A 62 -12.30 0.63 0.30
N VAL A 63 -12.78 0.71 -0.95
CA VAL A 63 -12.27 1.70 -1.92
C VAL A 63 -12.46 3.12 -1.39
N ARG A 64 -13.63 3.45 -0.84
CA ARG A 64 -13.90 4.79 -0.32
C ARG A 64 -13.04 5.10 0.90
N CYS A 65 -12.93 4.16 1.84
CA CYS A 65 -12.10 4.29 3.04
C CYS A 65 -10.64 4.61 2.68
N VAL A 66 -10.03 3.84 1.76
CA VAL A 66 -8.66 4.09 1.31
C VAL A 66 -8.52 5.46 0.66
N LEU A 67 -9.48 5.86 -0.18
CA LEU A 67 -9.48 7.18 -0.80
C LEU A 67 -9.64 8.29 0.24
N ASP A 68 -10.53 8.14 1.24
CA ASP A 68 -10.72 9.13 2.31
C ASP A 68 -9.44 9.34 3.12
N ILE A 69 -8.76 8.24 3.51
CA ILE A 69 -7.48 8.30 4.21
C ILE A 69 -6.45 9.09 3.41
N TRP A 70 -6.30 8.78 2.13
CA TRP A 70 -5.27 9.42 1.32
C TRP A 70 -5.63 10.81 0.84
N GLU A 71 -6.92 11.11 0.59
CA GLU A 71 -7.41 12.46 0.32
C GLU A 71 -7.13 13.39 1.51
N PHE A 72 -7.28 12.88 2.74
CA PHE A 72 -6.88 13.59 3.95
C PHE A 72 -5.38 13.95 3.96
N TYR A 73 -4.48 12.99 3.73
CA TYR A 73 -3.04 13.24 3.71
C TYR A 73 -2.58 14.09 2.51
N LEU A 74 -3.26 13.97 1.38
CA LEU A 74 -3.00 14.79 0.20
C LEU A 74 -3.56 16.21 0.32
N GLY A 75 -4.44 16.47 1.29
CA GLY A 75 -5.11 17.76 1.48
C GLY A 75 -6.04 18.14 0.34
N ARG A 76 -6.51 17.17 -0.45
CA ARG A 76 -7.44 17.40 -1.57
C ARG A 76 -8.20 16.14 -1.95
N ARG A 77 -9.39 16.30 -2.48
CA ARG A 77 -10.13 15.22 -3.13
C ARG A 77 -9.53 14.85 -4.48
N LEU A 78 -9.61 13.56 -4.83
CA LEU A 78 -9.18 13.05 -6.12
C LEU A 78 -10.37 13.00 -7.09
N SER A 79 -10.18 13.59 -8.27
CA SER A 79 -11.17 13.48 -9.34
C SER A 79 -11.04 12.12 -10.03
N LEU A 80 -11.98 11.22 -9.74
CA LEU A 80 -12.02 9.87 -10.32
C LEU A 80 -12.80 9.84 -11.64
N VAL A 81 -12.71 10.89 -12.44
CA VAL A 81 -13.39 11.00 -13.73
C VAL A 81 -12.39 10.72 -14.84
N GLY A 82 -12.67 9.72 -15.67
CA GLY A 82 -11.84 9.38 -16.83
C GLY A 82 -11.90 10.42 -17.94
N LYS A 83 -10.79 10.61 -18.64
CA LYS A 83 -10.70 11.51 -19.81
C LYS A 83 -11.53 11.05 -21.02
N SER A 84 -11.95 9.80 -21.06
CA SER A 84 -12.66 9.14 -22.17
C SER A 84 -14.19 9.29 -22.11
N GLY A 85 -14.72 10.30 -21.40
CA GLY A 85 -16.18 10.48 -21.28
C GLY A 85 -16.83 9.62 -20.21
N GLN A 86 -16.10 8.70 -19.56
CA GLN A 86 -16.57 7.94 -18.42
C GLN A 86 -16.68 8.87 -17.20
N ARG A 87 -17.91 9.14 -16.77
CA ARG A 87 -18.18 10.12 -15.71
C ARG A 87 -18.13 9.55 -14.28
N LYS A 88 -18.01 8.23 -14.13
CA LYS A 88 -18.10 7.56 -12.81
C LYS A 88 -17.04 6.49 -12.68
N PHE A 89 -16.43 6.44 -11.52
CA PHE A 89 -15.50 5.38 -11.15
C PHE A 89 -16.25 4.06 -10.93
N GLU A 90 -15.78 2.98 -11.57
CA GLU A 90 -16.43 1.68 -11.61
C GLU A 90 -15.67 0.68 -10.74
N ILE A 91 -16.39 0.01 -9.83
CA ILE A 91 -15.86 -1.04 -8.97
C ILE A 91 -16.51 -2.36 -9.39
N ILE A 92 -15.68 -3.33 -9.76
CA ILE A 92 -16.14 -4.64 -10.25
C ILE A 92 -15.60 -5.70 -9.29
N PRO A 93 -16.40 -6.14 -8.29
CA PRO A 93 -15.92 -6.88 -7.14
C PRO A 93 -15.61 -8.36 -7.42
N ARG A 94 -16.19 -8.95 -8.47
CA ARG A 94 -16.14 -10.42 -8.67
C ARG A 94 -15.97 -10.77 -10.15
N VAL A 95 -14.74 -10.71 -10.62
CA VAL A 95 -14.42 -10.96 -12.04
C VAL A 95 -13.79 -12.35 -12.19
N THR A 96 -14.58 -13.32 -12.61
CA THR A 96 -14.10 -14.71 -12.80
C THR A 96 -13.02 -14.82 -13.87
N ALA A 97 -13.10 -14.02 -14.91
CA ALA A 97 -12.12 -14.02 -16.00
C ALA A 97 -10.72 -13.55 -15.60
N LEU A 98 -10.59 -12.76 -14.52
CA LEU A 98 -9.29 -12.38 -13.97
C LEU A 98 -8.60 -13.52 -13.22
N GLY A 99 -9.37 -14.52 -12.79
CA GLY A 99 -8.85 -15.61 -11.99
C GLY A 99 -8.17 -15.09 -10.72
N ASP A 100 -6.91 -15.46 -10.57
CA ASP A 100 -6.09 -15.09 -9.42
C ASP A 100 -5.36 -13.76 -9.60
N ASN A 101 -6.12 -12.69 -9.82
CA ASN A 101 -5.58 -11.36 -10.01
C ASN A 101 -6.58 -10.26 -9.59
N ALA A 102 -6.03 -9.06 -9.38
CA ALA A 102 -6.75 -7.81 -9.29
C ALA A 102 -6.00 -6.78 -10.10
N TRP A 103 -6.66 -5.78 -10.63
CA TRP A 103 -6.03 -4.66 -11.29
C TRP A 103 -6.87 -3.40 -11.29
N SER A 104 -6.25 -2.26 -11.58
CA SER A 104 -6.91 -0.97 -11.67
C SER A 104 -6.52 -0.19 -12.91
N GLY A 105 -7.47 0.57 -13.43
CA GLY A 105 -7.26 1.59 -14.44
C GLY A 105 -7.34 3.01 -13.86
N GLU A 106 -7.52 4.00 -14.73
CA GLU A 106 -7.68 5.40 -14.26
C GLU A 106 -9.03 5.63 -13.58
N TRP A 107 -10.06 4.86 -13.95
CA TRP A 107 -11.46 5.07 -13.54
C TRP A 107 -12.18 3.77 -13.17
N TYR A 108 -11.46 2.68 -12.96
CA TYR A 108 -12.04 1.40 -12.54
C TYR A 108 -11.08 0.56 -11.70
N ILE A 109 -11.66 -0.38 -10.96
CA ILE A 109 -10.97 -1.45 -10.26
C ILE A 109 -11.70 -2.76 -10.53
N GLU A 110 -10.97 -3.81 -10.84
CA GLU A 110 -11.46 -5.17 -11.06
C GLU A 110 -10.79 -6.13 -10.10
N LEU A 111 -11.60 -6.92 -9.42
CA LEU A 111 -11.17 -7.82 -8.36
C LEU A 111 -11.59 -9.25 -8.71
N GLY A 112 -10.61 -10.14 -8.86
CA GLY A 112 -10.82 -11.56 -9.09
C GLY A 112 -10.92 -12.35 -7.79
N PHE A 113 -10.39 -13.57 -7.81
CA PHE A 113 -10.50 -14.51 -6.70
C PHE A 113 -9.14 -15.11 -6.37
N ALA A 114 -8.81 -15.14 -5.09
CA ALA A 114 -7.65 -15.83 -4.60
C ALA A 114 -7.70 -17.32 -4.97
N ASP A 115 -6.59 -17.87 -5.51
CA ASP A 115 -6.50 -19.26 -5.98
C ASP A 115 -7.57 -19.66 -7.01
N ARG A 116 -8.15 -18.67 -7.72
CA ARG A 116 -9.33 -18.88 -8.57
C ARG A 116 -10.51 -19.48 -7.81
N ASN A 117 -10.54 -19.33 -6.48
CA ASN A 117 -11.57 -19.89 -5.62
C ASN A 117 -12.69 -18.85 -5.38
N PRO A 118 -13.93 -19.09 -5.84
CA PRO A 118 -15.04 -18.16 -5.66
C PRO A 118 -15.39 -17.84 -4.21
N ARG A 119 -14.93 -18.68 -3.26
CA ARG A 119 -15.09 -18.44 -1.82
C ARG A 119 -14.05 -17.48 -1.23
N LYS A 120 -13.08 -17.04 -2.05
CA LYS A 120 -12.00 -16.15 -1.63
C LYS A 120 -11.92 -14.93 -2.56
N PRO A 121 -12.99 -14.10 -2.64
CA PRO A 121 -12.97 -12.94 -3.53
C PRO A 121 -12.04 -11.86 -3.01
N TYR A 122 -11.26 -11.27 -3.88
CA TYR A 122 -10.34 -10.17 -3.53
C TYR A 122 -11.05 -8.91 -3.05
N CYS A 123 -12.33 -8.75 -3.39
CA CYS A 123 -13.15 -7.64 -2.90
C CYS A 123 -13.45 -7.69 -1.39
N GLU A 124 -13.11 -8.76 -0.71
CA GLU A 124 -13.18 -8.91 0.74
C GLU A 124 -11.80 -8.84 1.41
N ASN A 125 -10.76 -8.48 0.66
CA ASN A 125 -9.39 -8.31 1.15
C ASN A 125 -8.97 -6.84 1.02
N LEU A 126 -8.91 -6.14 2.16
CA LEU A 126 -8.57 -4.72 2.19
C LEU A 126 -7.16 -4.43 1.64
N ASP A 127 -6.19 -5.30 1.89
CA ASP A 127 -4.81 -5.11 1.42
C ASP A 127 -4.75 -5.06 -0.11
N VAL A 128 -5.48 -5.98 -0.77
CA VAL A 128 -5.53 -6.03 -2.24
C VAL A 128 -6.26 -4.82 -2.79
N ILE A 129 -7.39 -4.46 -2.20
CA ILE A 129 -8.15 -3.27 -2.62
C ILE A 129 -7.31 -2.01 -2.43
N ALA A 130 -6.65 -1.86 -1.29
CA ALA A 130 -5.82 -0.70 -0.99
C ALA A 130 -4.61 -0.59 -1.93
N HIS A 131 -4.00 -1.73 -2.31
CA HIS A 131 -2.95 -1.75 -3.32
C HIS A 131 -3.47 -1.25 -4.69
N GLU A 132 -4.60 -1.75 -5.16
CA GLU A 132 -5.17 -1.32 -6.45
C GLU A 132 -5.61 0.16 -6.43
N VAL A 133 -6.18 0.62 -5.32
CA VAL A 133 -6.49 2.04 -5.11
C VAL A 133 -5.21 2.87 -5.07
N GLY A 134 -4.12 2.33 -4.54
CA GLY A 134 -2.80 2.93 -4.55
C GLY A 134 -2.32 3.30 -5.96
N HIS A 135 -2.48 2.41 -6.93
CA HIS A 135 -2.18 2.73 -8.32
C HIS A 135 -3.02 3.90 -8.86
N ILE A 136 -4.28 3.98 -8.47
CA ILE A 136 -5.18 5.07 -8.87
C ILE A 136 -4.69 6.39 -8.25
N ILE A 137 -4.38 6.40 -6.95
CA ILE A 137 -3.85 7.55 -6.23
C ILE A 137 -2.58 8.06 -6.89
N LEU A 138 -1.61 7.18 -7.16
CA LEU A 138 -0.34 7.55 -7.78
C LEU A 138 -0.52 8.13 -9.18
N LYS A 139 -1.43 7.58 -9.98
CA LYS A 139 -1.77 8.12 -11.31
C LYS A 139 -2.37 9.52 -11.23
N HIS A 140 -3.20 9.80 -10.22
CA HIS A 140 -3.84 11.10 -10.04
C HIS A 140 -2.92 12.15 -9.41
N VAL A 141 -1.97 11.72 -8.59
CA VAL A 141 -1.03 12.64 -7.89
C VAL A 141 0.19 12.93 -8.73
N ILE A 142 0.82 11.93 -9.31
CA ILE A 142 2.08 12.05 -10.07
C ILE A 142 1.81 12.12 -11.58
N GLY A 143 0.68 11.58 -12.03
CA GLY A 143 0.33 11.41 -13.45
C GLY A 143 0.64 10.00 -13.97
N PRO A 144 0.14 9.67 -15.18
CA PRO A 144 0.33 8.36 -15.79
C PRO A 144 1.81 8.07 -16.09
N THR A 145 2.16 6.79 -16.10
CA THR A 145 3.52 6.33 -16.40
C THR A 145 3.95 6.78 -17.80
N PRO A 146 5.05 7.52 -17.96
CA PRO A 146 5.56 7.90 -19.26
C PRO A 146 6.16 6.69 -19.99
N LYS A 147 6.10 6.67 -21.31
CA LYS A 147 6.84 5.71 -22.12
C LYS A 147 8.32 6.09 -22.21
N GLY A 148 9.20 5.11 -22.40
CA GLY A 148 10.61 5.33 -22.64
C GLY A 148 11.55 4.85 -21.52
N ARG A 149 12.77 5.41 -21.47
CA ARG A 149 13.89 4.93 -20.63
C ARG A 149 13.56 4.79 -19.14
N LEU A 150 12.73 5.66 -18.59
CA LEU A 150 12.38 5.68 -17.15
C LEU A 150 11.10 4.90 -16.84
N GLU A 151 10.47 4.30 -17.85
CA GLU A 151 9.20 3.59 -17.69
C GLU A 151 9.30 2.44 -16.70
N PHE A 152 10.38 1.65 -16.76
CA PHE A 152 10.56 0.49 -15.89
C PHE A 152 10.70 0.87 -14.41
N GLU A 153 11.56 1.86 -14.11
CA GLU A 153 11.74 2.30 -12.72
C GLU A 153 10.50 3.00 -12.19
N ARG A 154 9.78 3.74 -13.04
CA ARG A 154 8.48 4.30 -12.70
C ARG A 154 7.44 3.21 -12.39
N LYS A 155 7.34 2.16 -13.21
CA LYS A 155 6.45 1.02 -12.95
C LYS A 155 6.81 0.32 -11.62
N SER A 156 8.10 0.18 -11.33
CA SER A 156 8.55 -0.40 -10.06
C SER A 156 8.22 0.51 -8.87
N HIS A 157 8.33 1.84 -9.03
CA HIS A 157 7.87 2.79 -8.03
C HIS A 157 6.35 2.70 -7.81
N ASP A 158 5.56 2.55 -8.88
CA ASP A 158 4.10 2.46 -8.78
C ASP A 158 3.67 1.22 -8.00
N GLU A 159 4.37 0.08 -8.16
CA GLU A 159 4.15 -1.11 -7.33
C GLU A 159 4.53 -0.87 -5.87
N ALA A 160 5.71 -0.28 -5.62
CA ALA A 160 6.13 0.05 -4.26
C ALA A 160 5.17 1.04 -3.59
N GLY A 161 4.77 2.09 -4.31
CA GLY A 161 3.85 3.10 -3.80
C GLY A 161 2.47 2.53 -3.49
N ALA A 162 1.95 1.62 -4.33
CA ALA A 162 0.69 0.93 -4.08
C ALA A 162 0.75 0.05 -2.82
N ASP A 163 1.86 -0.67 -2.61
CA ASP A 163 2.10 -1.42 -1.39
C ASP A 163 2.18 -0.51 -0.15
N LEU A 164 2.79 0.68 -0.27
CA LEU A 164 2.85 1.66 0.83
C LEU A 164 1.48 2.30 1.11
N VAL A 165 0.65 2.49 0.08
CA VAL A 165 -0.74 2.90 0.28
C VAL A 165 -1.50 1.85 1.09
N SER A 166 -1.33 0.57 0.77
CA SER A 166 -1.94 -0.51 1.52
C SER A 166 -1.46 -0.53 2.98
N LEU A 167 -0.14 -0.50 3.20
CA LEU A 167 0.48 -0.49 4.52
C LEU A 167 -0.07 0.62 5.42
N VAL A 168 -0.12 1.85 4.92
CA VAL A 168 -0.66 2.99 5.67
C VAL A 168 -2.16 2.80 5.93
N SER A 169 -2.93 2.37 4.93
CA SER A 169 -4.37 2.26 5.06
C SER A 169 -4.81 1.24 6.10
N ILE A 170 -4.16 0.08 6.17
CA ILE A 170 -4.51 -0.95 7.17
C ILE A 170 -4.18 -0.50 8.60
N LEU A 171 -3.17 0.36 8.79
CA LEU A 171 -2.78 0.91 10.10
C LEU A 171 -3.76 1.97 10.64
N HIS A 172 -4.81 2.32 9.89
CA HIS A 172 -5.93 3.14 10.38
C HIS A 172 -7.01 2.32 11.09
N PHE A 173 -6.85 1.00 11.17
CA PHE A 173 -7.77 0.13 11.90
C PHE A 173 -7.15 -0.28 13.23
N ASP A 174 -7.79 0.09 14.34
CA ASP A 174 -7.31 -0.20 15.69
C ASP A 174 -7.01 -1.68 15.90
N ARG A 175 -7.90 -2.56 15.44
CA ARG A 175 -7.69 -4.02 15.53
C ARG A 175 -6.44 -4.50 14.81
N VAL A 176 -6.02 -3.83 13.72
CA VAL A 176 -4.78 -4.16 13.02
C VAL A 176 -3.58 -3.69 13.84
N VAL A 177 -3.63 -2.47 14.38
CA VAL A 177 -2.59 -1.93 15.27
C VAL A 177 -2.37 -2.87 16.46
N ASP A 178 -3.45 -3.23 17.14
CA ASP A 178 -3.41 -4.12 18.32
C ASP A 178 -2.83 -5.50 17.94
N ALA A 179 -3.36 -6.13 16.90
CA ALA A 179 -2.89 -7.45 16.45
C ALA A 179 -1.42 -7.45 16.03
N VAL A 180 -0.94 -6.37 15.41
CA VAL A 180 0.48 -6.20 15.06
C VAL A 180 1.34 -6.11 16.32
N LEU A 181 0.97 -5.24 17.25
CA LEU A 181 1.75 -5.00 18.47
C LEU A 181 1.76 -6.23 19.39
N GLU A 182 0.62 -6.91 19.52
CA GLU A 182 0.54 -8.18 20.28
C GLU A 182 1.47 -9.26 19.70
N ARG A 183 1.42 -9.47 18.37
CA ARG A 183 2.24 -10.51 17.72
C ARG A 183 3.73 -10.18 17.71
N THR A 184 4.07 -8.91 17.59
CA THR A 184 5.47 -8.46 17.56
C THR A 184 6.03 -8.16 18.94
N ARG A 185 5.17 -8.09 19.95
CA ARG A 185 5.52 -7.59 21.29
C ARG A 185 6.13 -6.20 21.24
N GLY A 186 5.56 -5.34 20.39
CA GLY A 186 6.01 -3.97 20.17
C GLY A 186 7.25 -3.79 19.30
N LYS A 187 7.92 -4.87 18.87
CA LYS A 187 9.12 -4.79 18.02
C LYS A 187 8.80 -5.00 16.55
N LEU A 188 8.74 -3.92 15.77
CA LEU A 188 8.32 -3.96 14.36
C LEU A 188 9.44 -4.34 13.38
N PHE A 189 10.73 -4.20 13.73
CA PHE A 189 11.84 -4.71 12.91
C PHE A 189 11.85 -6.25 12.91
N SER A 190 10.88 -6.83 12.22
CA SER A 190 10.70 -8.28 12.09
C SER A 190 9.83 -8.60 10.89
N VAL A 191 9.82 -9.86 10.47
CA VAL A 191 8.78 -10.38 9.57
C VAL A 191 7.48 -10.49 10.38
N ASN A 192 6.50 -9.69 10.04
CA ASN A 192 5.21 -9.62 10.72
C ASN A 192 4.10 -9.28 9.72
N ILE A 193 2.86 -9.16 10.19
CA ILE A 193 1.71 -8.90 9.31
C ILE A 193 1.81 -7.58 8.56
N LEU A 194 2.43 -6.53 9.11
CA LEU A 194 2.66 -5.26 8.40
C LEU A 194 3.69 -5.38 7.28
N SER A 195 4.66 -6.27 7.44
CA SER A 195 5.70 -6.44 6.45
C SER A 195 5.28 -7.32 5.27
N GLN A 196 4.05 -7.82 5.28
CA GLN A 196 3.49 -8.72 4.26
C GLN A 196 2.18 -8.14 3.73
N ILE A 197 2.02 -8.06 2.43
CA ILE A 197 0.80 -7.55 1.79
C ILE A 197 0.08 -8.69 1.07
N GLY A 198 -1.26 -8.70 1.14
CA GLY A 198 -2.08 -9.74 0.54
C GLY A 198 -2.17 -11.00 1.38
N GLU A 199 -2.17 -10.88 2.71
CA GLU A 199 -2.19 -12.00 3.68
C GLU A 199 -3.43 -12.89 3.64
N TYR A 200 -4.45 -12.53 2.92
CA TYR A 200 -5.65 -13.37 2.74
C TYR A 200 -5.31 -14.82 2.36
N ARG A 201 -4.05 -15.07 2.09
CA ARG A 201 -3.49 -16.35 1.67
C ARG A 201 -2.44 -16.88 2.63
N MET A 202 -2.85 -17.24 3.80
CA MET A 202 -2.06 -18.11 4.66
C MET A 202 -1.71 -19.39 3.87
N GLY A 203 -0.44 -19.56 3.55
CA GLY A 203 0.06 -20.70 2.75
C GLY A 203 0.42 -20.39 1.29
N TRP A 204 0.27 -19.16 0.83
CA TRP A 204 0.62 -18.78 -0.54
C TRP A 204 2.08 -18.33 -0.67
N SER A 205 2.89 -19.18 -1.27
CA SER A 205 4.35 -19.02 -1.24
C SER A 205 4.91 -17.98 -2.23
N GLY A 206 4.33 -17.83 -3.41
CA GLY A 206 4.95 -17.08 -4.49
C GLY A 206 4.85 -15.56 -4.37
N ARG A 207 3.64 -15.00 -4.23
CA ARG A 207 3.41 -13.54 -4.14
C ARG A 207 3.76 -12.97 -2.78
N ARG A 208 3.61 -13.75 -1.72
CA ARG A 208 3.97 -13.35 -0.35
C ARG A 208 5.45 -12.96 -0.25
N ALA A 209 6.34 -13.75 -0.85
CA ALA A 209 7.76 -13.44 -0.89
C ALA A 209 8.09 -12.21 -1.74
N ALA A 210 7.29 -11.92 -2.77
CA ALA A 210 7.48 -10.75 -3.63
C ALA A 210 7.05 -9.44 -2.98
N ARG A 211 6.13 -9.49 -2.00
CA ARG A 211 5.55 -8.31 -1.33
C ARG A 211 5.99 -8.15 0.12
N LEU A 212 7.10 -8.72 0.49
CA LEU A 212 7.69 -8.55 1.81
C LEU A 212 8.38 -7.19 1.91
N LEU A 213 7.86 -6.30 2.78
CA LEU A 213 8.44 -4.98 3.00
C LEU A 213 9.68 -5.05 3.89
N PHE A 214 9.64 -5.87 4.96
CA PHE A 214 10.79 -6.07 5.82
C PHE A 214 11.83 -6.96 5.14
N GLN A 215 12.86 -6.37 4.57
CA GLN A 215 13.88 -7.09 3.80
C GLN A 215 15.16 -6.27 3.64
N ASN A 216 16.26 -6.96 3.30
CA ASN A 216 17.57 -6.34 3.10
C ASN A 216 18.02 -6.32 1.63
N LYS A 217 17.09 -6.19 0.68
CA LYS A 217 17.43 -6.05 -0.74
C LYS A 217 18.02 -4.68 -1.03
N THR A 218 19.07 -4.65 -1.86
CA THR A 218 19.74 -3.44 -2.32
C THR A 218 19.61 -3.31 -3.84
N MET A 219 19.82 -2.11 -4.37
CA MET A 219 19.82 -1.89 -5.83
C MET A 219 20.77 -2.83 -6.57
N ARG A 220 21.94 -3.12 -5.97
CA ARG A 220 22.91 -4.08 -6.51
C ARG A 220 22.33 -5.50 -6.54
N SER A 221 21.68 -5.93 -5.46
CA SER A 221 21.14 -7.30 -5.35
C SER A 221 19.95 -7.56 -6.28
N VAL A 222 19.25 -6.51 -6.74
CA VAL A 222 18.09 -6.62 -7.65
C VAL A 222 18.39 -6.15 -9.08
N ALA A 223 19.65 -5.88 -9.41
CA ALA A 223 20.01 -5.36 -10.74
C ALA A 223 19.58 -6.29 -11.90
N HIS A 224 19.55 -7.61 -11.66
CA HIS A 224 19.07 -8.60 -12.63
C HIS A 224 17.58 -8.42 -12.97
N ALA A 225 16.77 -7.97 -12.02
CA ALA A 225 15.33 -7.80 -12.21
C ALA A 225 15.00 -6.77 -13.31
N ARG A 226 15.86 -5.76 -13.48
CA ARG A 226 15.69 -4.77 -14.54
C ARG A 226 15.81 -5.40 -15.94
N ARG A 227 16.78 -6.33 -16.13
CA ARG A 227 16.95 -7.07 -17.39
C ARG A 227 15.83 -8.07 -17.64
N ALA A 228 15.34 -8.69 -16.56
CA ALA A 228 14.21 -9.62 -16.61
C ALA A 228 12.83 -8.95 -16.73
N GLY A 229 12.74 -7.61 -16.65
CA GLY A 229 11.47 -6.90 -16.66
C GLY A 229 10.62 -7.09 -15.39
N ASP A 230 11.21 -7.62 -14.31
CA ASP A 230 10.52 -7.89 -13.05
C ASP A 230 10.47 -6.63 -12.17
N LYS A 231 9.42 -5.83 -12.36
CA LYS A 231 9.16 -4.60 -11.61
C LYS A 231 8.94 -4.84 -10.10
N TYR A 232 8.44 -6.00 -9.70
CA TYR A 232 8.16 -6.34 -8.30
C TYR A 232 9.44 -6.61 -7.53
N VAL A 233 10.36 -7.38 -8.11
CA VAL A 233 11.68 -7.61 -7.51
C VAL A 233 12.49 -6.32 -7.48
N TYR A 234 12.43 -5.51 -8.54
CA TYR A 234 13.15 -4.24 -8.61
C TYR A 234 12.62 -3.21 -7.60
N ALA A 235 11.34 -3.24 -7.23
CA ALA A 235 10.73 -2.37 -6.22
C ALA A 235 11.23 -2.63 -4.77
N ARG A 236 11.76 -3.81 -4.48
CA ARG A 236 12.10 -4.25 -3.12
C ARG A 236 13.03 -3.33 -2.34
N PRO A 237 14.12 -2.76 -2.90
CA PRO A 237 14.98 -1.83 -2.15
C PRO A 237 14.22 -0.59 -1.67
N LEU A 238 13.34 -0.03 -2.50
CA LEU A 238 12.52 1.11 -2.13
C LEU A 238 11.54 0.77 -1.00
N LEU A 239 10.86 -0.39 -1.11
CA LEU A 239 9.95 -0.88 -0.08
C LEU A 239 10.67 -1.12 1.25
N GLY A 240 11.83 -1.77 1.21
CA GLY A 240 12.62 -2.03 2.41
C GLY A 240 13.07 -0.73 3.11
N ALA A 241 13.51 0.28 2.34
CA ALA A 241 13.87 1.58 2.89
C ALA A 241 12.66 2.30 3.51
N ALA A 242 11.53 2.29 2.83
CA ALA A 242 10.30 2.92 3.32
C ALA A 242 9.78 2.25 4.59
N PHE A 243 9.84 0.91 4.67
CA PHE A 243 9.48 0.18 5.88
C PHE A 243 10.42 0.50 7.06
N ASP A 244 11.73 0.55 6.81
CA ASP A 244 12.72 0.95 7.82
C ASP A 244 12.41 2.37 8.36
N ILE A 245 12.07 3.32 7.49
CA ILE A 245 11.71 4.70 7.87
C ILE A 245 10.47 4.70 8.78
N LEU A 246 9.40 3.99 8.43
CA LEU A 246 8.20 3.89 9.27
C LEU A 246 8.55 3.35 10.66
N VAL A 247 9.32 2.26 10.73
CA VAL A 247 9.67 1.61 12.00
C VAL A 247 10.58 2.51 12.85
N GLU A 248 11.55 3.18 12.23
CA GLU A 248 12.42 4.11 12.96
C GLU A 248 11.67 5.35 13.47
N ILE A 249 10.66 5.86 12.72
CA ILE A 249 9.76 6.92 13.20
C ILE A 249 8.96 6.42 14.41
N TYR A 250 8.43 5.21 14.35
CA TYR A 250 7.72 4.59 15.48
C TYR A 250 8.61 4.46 16.71
N GLU A 251 9.83 3.93 16.57
CA GLU A 251 10.76 3.79 17.68
C GLU A 251 11.18 5.16 18.24
N ALA A 252 11.34 6.18 17.40
CA ALA A 252 11.58 7.55 17.85
C ALA A 252 10.40 8.13 18.65
N ARG A 253 9.15 7.76 18.29
CA ARG A 253 7.96 8.12 19.07
C ARG A 253 7.93 7.41 20.41
N LEU A 254 8.30 6.13 20.48
CA LEU A 254 8.41 5.39 21.74
C LEU A 254 9.44 6.03 22.66
N VAL A 255 10.61 6.41 22.15
CA VAL A 255 11.65 7.10 22.93
C VAL A 255 11.16 8.46 23.41
N GLY A 256 10.53 9.25 22.52
CA GLY A 256 10.01 10.58 22.86
C GLY A 256 8.90 10.56 23.91
N ARG A 257 8.19 9.46 24.04
CA ARG A 257 7.17 9.21 25.08
C ARG A 257 7.74 8.56 26.35
N GLY A 258 9.04 8.26 26.40
CA GLY A 258 9.67 7.56 27.53
C GLY A 258 9.27 6.09 27.67
N LEU A 259 8.69 5.49 26.60
CA LEU A 259 8.22 4.09 26.62
C LEU A 259 9.35 3.08 26.41
N ILE A 260 10.41 3.49 25.73
CA ILE A 260 11.65 2.72 25.60
C ILE A 260 12.88 3.63 25.75
N PRO A 261 14.00 3.12 26.28
CA PRO A 261 15.25 3.87 26.27
C PRO A 261 15.81 4.06 24.85
N LYS A 262 16.51 5.16 24.63
CA LYS A 262 17.15 5.49 23.34
C LYS A 262 18.15 4.40 22.91
N GLU A 263 18.86 3.81 23.85
CA GLU A 263 19.82 2.72 23.63
C GLU A 263 19.14 1.46 23.07
N LEU A 264 17.92 1.16 23.52
CA LEU A 264 17.14 0.04 23.01
C LEU A 264 16.71 0.28 21.55
N ALA A 265 16.24 1.48 21.21
CA ALA A 265 15.92 1.86 19.84
C ALA A 265 17.17 1.78 18.93
N ASN A 266 18.31 2.30 19.36
CA ASN A 266 19.56 2.22 18.60
C ASN A 266 19.98 0.77 18.34
N ARG A 267 19.92 -0.11 19.34
CA ARG A 267 20.22 -1.53 19.16
C ARG A 267 19.23 -2.21 18.22
N SER A 268 17.96 -1.84 18.28
CA SER A 268 16.91 -2.36 17.39
C SER A 268 17.18 -2.03 15.92
N THR A 269 17.51 -0.78 15.62
CA THR A 269 17.81 -0.29 14.27
C THR A 269 19.04 -0.96 13.65
N HIS A 270 20.05 -1.32 14.46
CA HIS A 270 21.28 -1.97 14.00
C HIS A 270 21.22 -3.49 14.07
N ALA A 271 20.18 -4.06 14.67
CA ALA A 271 20.01 -5.51 14.72
C ALA A 271 19.85 -6.08 13.32
N THR A 272 20.52 -7.18 13.04
CA THR A 272 20.27 -7.94 11.82
C THR A 272 18.83 -8.47 11.81
N ALA A 273 18.31 -8.83 10.61
CA ALA A 273 16.92 -9.29 10.40
C ALA A 273 16.46 -10.43 11.35
N ARG A 274 17.38 -11.15 11.98
CA ARG A 274 17.08 -12.21 12.94
C ARG A 274 16.78 -11.72 14.37
N GLY A 275 16.83 -10.42 14.61
CA GLY A 275 16.49 -9.77 15.86
C GLY A 275 17.03 -10.45 17.10
N HIS A 276 17.99 -9.85 17.76
CA HIS A 276 18.57 -10.38 18.99
C HIS A 276 17.46 -10.76 19.98
N PRO A 277 17.41 -11.99 20.50
CA PRO A 277 16.39 -12.40 21.48
C PRO A 277 16.29 -11.48 22.70
N ALA A 278 17.42 -10.90 23.12
CA ALA A 278 17.47 -9.93 24.21
C ALA A 278 16.68 -8.64 23.87
N ILE A 279 16.89 -8.04 22.69
CA ILE A 279 16.15 -6.87 22.24
C ILE A 279 14.65 -7.16 22.22
N ARG A 280 14.24 -8.32 21.72
CA ARG A 280 12.82 -8.72 21.70
C ARG A 280 12.23 -8.84 23.10
N ARG A 281 12.97 -9.39 24.07
CA ARG A 281 12.54 -9.50 25.48
C ARG A 281 12.37 -8.12 26.10
N GLU A 282 13.31 -7.21 25.87
CA GLU A 282 13.24 -5.84 26.38
C GLU A 282 12.02 -5.09 25.79
N PHE A 283 11.81 -5.15 24.48
CA PHE A 283 10.59 -4.59 23.87
C PHE A 283 9.32 -5.20 24.46
N ALA A 284 9.27 -6.52 24.62
CA ALA A 284 8.12 -7.22 25.20
C ALA A 284 7.81 -6.77 26.62
N ALA A 285 8.83 -6.53 27.46
CA ALA A 285 8.64 -6.02 28.80
C ALA A 285 8.05 -4.60 28.81
N GLN A 286 8.58 -3.71 27.97
CA GLN A 286 8.08 -2.34 27.83
C GLN A 286 6.66 -2.30 27.24
N PHE A 287 6.40 -3.11 26.22
CA PHE A 287 5.06 -3.22 25.64
C PHE A 287 4.03 -3.71 26.64
N LYS A 288 4.37 -4.74 27.44
CA LYS A 288 3.49 -5.25 28.50
C LYS A 288 3.16 -4.18 29.55
N ALA A 289 4.10 -3.29 29.82
CA ALA A 289 3.92 -2.22 30.82
C ALA A 289 2.96 -1.12 30.32
N ASN A 290 2.94 -0.82 29.00
CA ASN A 290 2.10 0.23 28.44
C ASN A 290 1.68 -0.07 26.97
N PRO A 291 0.76 -1.02 26.73
CA PRO A 291 0.31 -1.37 25.39
C PRO A 291 -0.32 -0.19 24.62
N ASP A 292 -1.13 0.62 25.31
CA ASP A 292 -1.83 1.77 24.70
C ASP A 292 -0.85 2.84 24.22
N GLY A 293 0.19 3.10 25.00
CA GLY A 293 1.26 4.04 24.60
C GLY A 293 2.00 3.58 23.36
N PHE A 294 2.20 2.27 23.19
CA PHE A 294 2.78 1.70 21.98
C PHE A 294 1.81 1.82 20.77
N ALA A 295 0.52 1.60 21.00
CA ALA A 295 -0.50 1.76 19.96
C ALA A 295 -0.57 3.21 19.47
N ASP A 296 -0.58 4.17 20.37
CA ASP A 296 -0.56 5.60 20.05
C ASP A 296 0.70 6.00 19.29
N ALA A 297 1.86 5.52 19.73
CA ALA A 297 3.12 5.78 19.03
C ALA A 297 3.11 5.24 17.60
N LEU A 298 2.48 4.08 17.37
CA LEU A 298 2.35 3.51 16.02
C LEU A 298 1.36 4.30 15.16
N ARG A 299 0.23 4.74 15.72
CA ARG A 299 -0.72 5.62 15.00
C ARG A 299 -0.08 6.94 14.59
N GLU A 300 0.64 7.59 15.51
CA GLU A 300 1.37 8.83 15.19
C GLU A 300 2.46 8.63 14.14
N ALA A 301 3.24 7.56 14.26
CA ALA A 301 4.27 7.22 13.28
C ALA A 301 3.68 6.97 11.88
N THR A 302 2.53 6.29 11.84
CA THR A 302 1.78 6.07 10.60
C THR A 302 1.33 7.39 9.97
N ALA A 303 0.80 8.31 10.78
CA ALA A 303 0.37 9.62 10.31
C ALA A 303 1.54 10.47 9.78
N ASP A 304 2.67 10.49 10.50
CA ASP A 304 3.87 11.19 10.04
C ASP A 304 4.40 10.60 8.74
N PHE A 305 4.50 9.28 8.65
CA PHE A 305 4.98 8.58 7.46
C PHE A 305 4.06 8.81 6.25
N ALA A 306 2.74 8.76 6.46
CA ALA A 306 1.77 9.05 5.40
C ALA A 306 1.88 10.48 4.88
N ARG A 307 2.06 11.48 5.77
CA ARG A 307 2.28 12.88 5.38
C ARG A 307 3.57 13.04 4.57
N LEU A 308 4.65 12.35 4.96
CA LEU A 308 5.91 12.34 4.21
C LEU A 308 5.71 11.80 2.79
N LEU A 309 5.06 10.64 2.65
CA LEU A 309 4.76 10.03 1.35
C LEU A 309 3.87 10.93 0.48
N ALA A 310 2.75 11.40 1.02
CA ALA A 310 1.81 12.25 0.30
C ALA A 310 2.48 13.54 -0.20
N THR A 311 3.31 14.17 0.64
CA THR A 311 4.05 15.38 0.27
C THR A 311 5.12 15.08 -0.78
N ALA A 312 5.88 13.99 -0.62
CA ALA A 312 6.89 13.57 -1.59
C ALA A 312 6.30 13.26 -2.97
N TRP A 313 5.12 12.61 -3.02
CA TRP A 313 4.42 12.34 -4.27
C TRP A 313 3.87 13.61 -4.92
N ARG A 314 3.37 14.59 -4.14
CA ARG A 314 2.95 15.90 -4.68
C ARG A 314 4.12 16.69 -5.27
N MET A 315 5.34 16.50 -4.78
CA MET A 315 6.56 17.10 -5.32
C MET A 315 7.11 16.35 -6.53
N ALA A 316 6.64 15.14 -6.79
CA ALA A 316 7.13 14.33 -7.90
C ALA A 316 6.67 14.88 -9.25
N ARG A 317 7.59 14.94 -10.21
CA ARG A 317 7.26 15.28 -11.60
C ARG A 317 6.90 14.02 -12.37
N ARG A 318 5.91 14.11 -13.25
CA ARG A 318 5.43 13.00 -14.10
C ARG A 318 6.58 12.30 -14.84
N THR A 319 7.50 13.09 -15.40
CA THR A 319 8.68 12.59 -16.09
C THR A 319 9.85 12.55 -15.13
N GLY A 320 10.52 11.41 -15.05
CA GLY A 320 11.75 11.25 -14.29
C GLY A 320 11.58 10.82 -12.83
N VAL A 321 10.53 10.08 -12.52
CA VAL A 321 10.44 9.37 -11.22
C VAL A 321 11.49 8.26 -11.21
N THR A 322 12.52 8.45 -10.40
CA THR A 322 13.52 7.45 -10.06
C THR A 322 13.54 7.23 -8.56
N PHE A 323 14.06 6.11 -8.09
CA PHE A 323 14.12 5.85 -6.65
C PHE A 323 14.94 6.92 -5.92
N SER A 324 16.03 7.43 -6.54
CA SER A 324 16.81 8.53 -5.96
C SER A 324 16.00 9.83 -5.84
N ARG A 325 15.17 10.16 -6.83
CA ARG A 325 14.29 11.33 -6.74
C ARG A 325 13.17 11.15 -5.72
N VAL A 326 12.60 9.96 -5.62
CA VAL A 326 11.61 9.64 -4.59
C VAL A 326 12.21 9.80 -3.20
N ALA A 327 13.40 9.24 -2.98
CA ALA A 327 14.14 9.38 -1.73
C ALA A 327 14.45 10.84 -1.39
N SER A 328 14.89 11.62 -2.39
CA SER A 328 15.15 13.06 -2.22
C SER A 328 13.87 13.84 -1.92
N ASN A 329 12.74 13.50 -2.55
CA ASN A 329 11.47 14.14 -2.26
C ASN A 329 10.97 13.79 -0.84
N ILE A 330 11.22 12.58 -0.34
CA ILE A 330 10.87 12.20 1.03
C ILE A 330 11.72 13.00 2.03
N ALA A 331 13.03 13.17 1.78
CA ALA A 331 13.89 13.99 2.61
C ALA A 331 13.47 15.48 2.59
N ALA A 332 13.13 16.01 1.41
CA ALA A 332 12.63 17.38 1.28
C ALA A 332 11.25 17.56 1.95
N ALA A 333 10.39 16.54 1.91
CA ALA A 333 9.12 16.54 2.63
C ALA A 333 9.35 16.60 4.14
N ASP A 334 10.32 15.85 4.68
CA ASP A 334 10.69 15.90 6.10
C ASP A 334 11.22 17.28 6.50
N ALA A 335 12.10 17.84 5.70
CA ALA A 335 12.60 19.20 5.96
C ALA A 335 11.44 20.22 6.05
N ARG A 336 10.46 20.10 5.17
CA ARG A 336 9.30 21.00 5.12
C ARG A 336 8.29 20.78 6.25
N LEU A 337 7.98 19.51 6.59
CA LEU A 337 6.93 19.16 7.53
C LEU A 337 7.43 19.08 8.97
N ASN A 338 8.66 18.57 9.15
CA ASN A 338 9.22 18.18 10.44
C ASN A 338 10.55 18.90 10.76
N ARG A 339 10.92 19.89 9.96
CA ARG A 339 12.21 20.63 10.08
C ARG A 339 13.42 19.69 10.02
N GLY A 340 13.34 18.61 9.23
CA GLY A 340 14.42 17.63 9.07
C GLY A 340 14.59 16.64 10.22
N ARG A 341 13.57 16.51 11.09
CA ARG A 341 13.63 15.63 12.28
C ARG A 341 14.01 14.19 11.97
N TYR A 342 13.55 13.67 10.82
CA TYR A 342 13.80 12.30 10.38
C TYR A 342 14.86 12.21 9.28
N GLY A 343 15.56 13.31 8.98
CA GLY A 343 16.51 13.39 7.86
C GLY A 343 17.59 12.33 7.92
N GLU A 344 18.24 12.14 9.08
CA GLU A 344 19.26 11.10 9.26
C GLU A 344 18.71 9.69 9.04
N THR A 345 17.54 9.40 9.60
CA THR A 345 16.82 8.13 9.39
C THR A 345 16.58 7.87 7.91
N ILE A 346 16.04 8.86 7.19
CA ILE A 346 15.74 8.78 5.76
C ILE A 346 17.01 8.52 4.95
N HIS A 347 18.06 9.31 5.19
CA HIS A 347 19.34 9.14 4.50
C HIS A 347 19.94 7.75 4.74
N ARG A 348 19.97 7.30 5.98
CA ARG A 348 20.50 5.98 6.37
C ARG A 348 19.70 4.83 5.76
N ALA A 349 18.37 4.87 5.81
CA ALA A 349 17.51 3.83 5.26
C ALA A 349 17.72 3.65 3.75
N PHE A 350 17.78 4.75 3.00
CA PHE A 350 18.04 4.71 1.57
C PHE A 350 19.48 4.31 1.22
N ALA A 351 20.47 4.83 1.94
CA ALA A 351 21.89 4.49 1.74
C ALA A 351 22.14 2.97 1.91
N ARG A 352 21.55 2.35 2.92
CA ARG A 352 21.62 0.88 3.13
C ARG A 352 21.11 0.08 1.92
N ARG A 353 20.22 0.67 1.12
CA ARG A 353 19.64 0.04 -0.07
C ARG A 353 20.37 0.42 -1.37
N GLY A 354 21.40 1.26 -1.28
CA GLY A 354 22.11 1.79 -2.46
C GLY A 354 21.27 2.79 -3.26
N ILE A 355 20.35 3.48 -2.60
CA ILE A 355 19.54 4.55 -3.19
C ILE A 355 20.10 5.88 -2.70
N THR A 356 20.55 6.72 -3.64
CA THR A 356 21.14 8.04 -3.31
C THR A 356 20.04 9.05 -2.99
N VAL A 357 20.13 9.71 -1.86
CA VAL A 357 19.37 10.91 -1.54
C VAL A 357 20.18 12.13 -1.98
N ARG A 358 19.68 12.89 -2.92
CA ARG A 358 20.32 14.13 -3.37
C ARG A 358 19.77 15.28 -2.54
N VAL A 359 20.64 15.95 -1.81
CA VAL A 359 20.29 17.22 -1.16
C VAL A 359 20.21 18.25 -2.28
N GLY A 360 19.02 18.83 -2.50
CA GLY A 360 18.90 19.97 -3.43
C GLY A 360 19.81 21.08 -2.95
N ARG A 361 20.67 21.59 -3.84
CA ARG A 361 21.25 22.91 -3.60
C ARG A 361 20.09 23.90 -3.60
N SER A 362 19.84 24.51 -2.45
CA SER A 362 18.95 25.65 -2.26
C SER A 362 19.29 26.75 -3.22
#